data_f30e1693cbdbdbba0b46a508aa44a3c5
#
_entry.id   f30e1693cbdbdbba0b46a508aa44a3c5
#
_cell.length_a   1.000
_cell.length_b   1.000
_cell.length_c   1.000
_cell.angle_alpha   90.00
_cell.angle_beta   90.00
_cell.angle_gamma   90.00
#
_symmetry.space_group_name_H-M   'P 1'
#
loop_
_entity.id
_entity.type
_entity.pdbx_description
1 polymer ?
#
loop_
_entity_poly.entity_id
_entity_poly.type
_entity_poly.pdbx_seq_one_letter_code
_entity_poly.pdbx_strand_id
1 'polypeptide(L)'
;MVGLIEQEPILRLKKLFEKKQFDDIISYCHDLLKNDSANMIALQNLSTAYIMVGANDDAIKYCDKVLKIDSGDEHALKNKMYAYERLEKHDNVLSCCDIILAKYPNDIDALVTKGIALNKIAKHEDAIEIYKNVLKNDPSNIDALMNMAVTLKFLKKFDDAIQYYDKIQVLHPNVKRASIEKYEVFTELGSADDAFLAAQGITIQEAKEIKDQAKENDYSVQHAYSLRRFYKLQKN
;
A
#
# COMPACT_ATOMS: atom_id res chain seq x y z
N MET A 1 42.29 -7.80 10.09
CA MET A 1 41.98 -8.71 8.95
C MET A 1 40.60 -9.36 9.10
N VAL A 2 40.06 -9.64 10.26
CA VAL A 2 38.73 -10.27 10.44
C VAL A 2 37.61 -9.38 9.88
N GLY A 3 37.65 -8.06 10.07
CA GLY A 3 36.58 -7.15 9.59
C GLY A 3 36.52 -6.93 8.08
N LEU A 4 37.53 -7.28 7.30
CA LEU A 4 37.53 -7.16 5.83
C LEU A 4 36.89 -8.38 5.15
N ILE A 5 36.95 -9.55 5.77
CA ILE A 5 36.38 -10.80 5.23
C ILE A 5 34.85 -10.81 5.37
N GLU A 6 34.31 -10.20 6.43
CA GLU A 6 32.85 -10.10 6.63
C GLU A 6 32.17 -9.04 5.74
N GLN A 7 32.91 -8.05 5.27
CA GLN A 7 32.38 -6.97 4.42
C GLN A 7 32.22 -7.39 2.94
N GLU A 8 32.98 -8.35 2.46
CA GLU A 8 32.99 -8.78 1.06
C GLU A 8 31.63 -9.37 0.61
N PRO A 9 31.00 -10.29 1.37
CA PRO A 9 29.68 -10.83 1.02
C PRO A 9 28.60 -9.75 0.95
N ILE A 10 28.58 -8.83 1.91
CA ILE A 10 27.58 -7.75 2.00
C ILE A 10 27.72 -6.83 0.78
N LEU A 11 28.94 -6.42 0.43
CA LEU A 11 29.18 -5.53 -0.70
C LEU A 11 28.83 -6.20 -2.03
N ARG A 12 29.11 -7.50 -2.17
CA ARG A 12 28.75 -8.28 -3.35
C ARG A 12 27.23 -8.38 -3.49
N LEU A 13 26.53 -8.74 -2.44
CA LEU A 13 25.06 -8.84 -2.44
C LEU A 13 24.43 -7.49 -2.78
N LYS A 14 24.88 -6.38 -2.18
CA LYS A 14 24.42 -5.05 -2.51
C LYS A 14 24.52 -4.74 -4.01
N LYS A 15 25.67 -5.01 -4.63
CA LYS A 15 25.87 -4.80 -6.08
C LYS A 15 24.93 -5.69 -6.93
N LEU A 16 24.66 -6.92 -6.49
CA LEU A 16 23.77 -7.82 -7.21
C LEU A 16 22.30 -7.33 -7.10
N PHE A 17 21.86 -6.84 -5.93
CA PHE A 17 20.55 -6.22 -5.75
C PHE A 17 20.38 -4.95 -6.59
N GLU A 18 21.38 -4.07 -6.62
CA GLU A 18 21.38 -2.86 -7.47
C GLU A 18 21.19 -3.21 -8.96
N LYS A 19 21.75 -4.34 -9.40
CA LYS A 19 21.61 -4.85 -10.78
C LYS A 19 20.39 -5.74 -10.99
N LYS A 20 19.61 -6.01 -9.95
CA LYS A 20 18.44 -6.93 -9.95
C LYS A 20 18.80 -8.35 -10.43
N GLN A 21 20.00 -8.80 -10.15
CA GLN A 21 20.50 -10.14 -10.51
C GLN A 21 20.11 -11.17 -9.44
N PHE A 22 18.81 -11.46 -9.32
CA PHE A 22 18.28 -12.26 -8.22
C PHE A 22 18.73 -13.73 -8.26
N ASP A 23 18.88 -14.32 -9.44
CA ASP A 23 19.39 -15.70 -9.59
C ASP A 23 20.85 -15.81 -9.12
N ASP A 24 21.69 -14.79 -9.39
CA ASP A 24 23.04 -14.75 -8.90
C ASP A 24 23.09 -14.59 -7.37
N ILE A 25 22.16 -13.80 -6.78
CA ILE A 25 22.00 -13.68 -5.32
C ILE A 25 21.66 -15.04 -4.72
N ILE A 26 20.68 -15.73 -5.29
CA ILE A 26 20.25 -17.05 -4.83
C ILE A 26 21.41 -18.04 -4.87
N SER A 27 22.11 -18.11 -5.99
CA SER A 27 23.27 -19.00 -6.16
C SER A 27 24.37 -18.69 -5.14
N TYR A 28 24.74 -17.42 -5.01
CA TYR A 28 25.78 -16.98 -4.09
C TYR A 28 25.42 -17.24 -2.62
N CYS A 29 24.18 -16.98 -2.22
CA CYS A 29 23.73 -17.26 -0.87
C CYS A 29 23.72 -18.77 -0.58
N HIS A 30 23.35 -19.62 -1.54
CA HIS A 30 23.45 -21.06 -1.40
C HIS A 30 24.88 -21.52 -1.20
N ASP A 31 25.86 -20.91 -1.88
CA ASP A 31 27.28 -21.24 -1.67
C ASP A 31 27.74 -20.83 -0.26
N LEU A 32 27.30 -19.68 0.26
CA LEU A 32 27.56 -19.28 1.66
C LEU A 32 26.99 -20.30 2.64
N LEU A 33 25.77 -20.81 2.40
CA LEU A 33 25.11 -21.78 3.28
C LEU A 33 25.76 -23.18 3.24
N LYS A 34 26.52 -23.54 2.21
CA LYS A 34 27.31 -24.78 2.21
C LYS A 34 28.42 -24.76 3.27
N ASN A 35 28.98 -23.59 3.54
CA ASN A 35 30.04 -23.41 4.54
C ASN A 35 29.48 -23.16 5.94
N ASP A 36 28.37 -22.44 6.04
CA ASP A 36 27.69 -22.10 7.30
C ASP A 36 26.17 -22.13 7.07
N SER A 37 25.53 -23.22 7.47
CA SER A 37 24.09 -23.42 7.28
C SER A 37 23.20 -22.46 8.07
N ALA A 38 23.76 -21.75 9.06
CA ALA A 38 23.10 -20.74 9.90
C ALA A 38 23.50 -19.31 9.53
N ASN A 39 24.18 -19.11 8.40
CA ASN A 39 24.60 -17.79 7.94
C ASN A 39 23.40 -16.85 7.77
N MET A 40 23.21 -15.95 8.73
CA MET A 40 22.06 -15.03 8.76
C MET A 40 21.98 -14.13 7.53
N ILE A 41 23.13 -13.62 7.05
CA ILE A 41 23.19 -12.76 5.85
C ILE A 41 22.66 -13.53 4.65
N ALA A 42 23.10 -14.77 4.45
CA ALA A 42 22.64 -15.61 3.34
C ALA A 42 21.15 -15.95 3.46
N LEU A 43 20.66 -16.32 4.66
CA LEU A 43 19.27 -16.67 4.88
C LEU A 43 18.32 -15.49 4.64
N GLN A 44 18.64 -14.29 5.16
CA GLN A 44 17.86 -13.08 4.98
C GLN A 44 17.82 -12.64 3.49
N ASN A 45 18.96 -12.68 2.81
CA ASN A 45 19.03 -12.29 1.40
C ASN A 45 18.33 -13.31 0.48
N LEU A 46 18.35 -14.61 0.82
CA LEU A 46 17.55 -15.62 0.10
C LEU A 46 16.07 -15.34 0.25
N SER A 47 15.57 -15.05 1.46
CA SER A 47 14.15 -14.74 1.64
C SER A 47 13.72 -13.56 0.78
N THR A 48 14.54 -12.50 0.72
CA THR A 48 14.28 -11.32 -0.12
C THR A 48 14.35 -11.67 -1.61
N ALA A 49 15.39 -12.36 -2.06
CA ALA A 49 15.56 -12.71 -3.47
C ALA A 49 14.41 -13.59 -3.98
N TYR A 50 13.96 -14.56 -3.18
CA TYR A 50 12.83 -15.40 -3.53
C TYR A 50 11.51 -14.63 -3.63
N ILE A 51 11.27 -13.62 -2.78
CA ILE A 51 10.12 -12.70 -2.94
C ILE A 51 10.22 -11.95 -4.27
N MET A 52 11.41 -11.45 -4.62
CA MET A 52 11.60 -10.67 -5.84
C MET A 52 11.39 -11.48 -7.12
N VAL A 53 11.69 -12.78 -7.10
CA VAL A 53 11.41 -13.70 -8.23
C VAL A 53 10.03 -14.36 -8.15
N GLY A 54 9.25 -14.07 -7.11
CA GLY A 54 7.89 -14.60 -6.94
C GLY A 54 7.81 -16.03 -6.36
N ALA A 55 8.93 -16.61 -5.92
CA ALA A 55 8.99 -17.91 -5.28
C ALA A 55 8.63 -17.81 -3.78
N ASN A 56 7.36 -17.46 -3.49
CA ASN A 56 6.92 -17.09 -2.16
C ASN A 56 7.01 -18.21 -1.13
N ASP A 57 6.79 -19.48 -1.51
CA ASP A 57 6.93 -20.62 -0.58
C ASP A 57 8.40 -20.83 -0.17
N ASP A 58 9.36 -20.66 -1.11
CA ASP A 58 10.77 -20.70 -0.77
C ASP A 58 11.17 -19.51 0.11
N ALA A 59 10.65 -18.30 -0.17
CA ALA A 59 10.85 -17.15 0.69
C ALA A 59 10.43 -17.44 2.14
N ILE A 60 9.23 -18.00 2.35
CA ILE A 60 8.72 -18.38 3.68
C ILE A 60 9.66 -19.39 4.36
N LYS A 61 10.12 -20.39 3.62
CA LYS A 61 11.06 -21.41 4.14
C LYS A 61 12.35 -20.79 4.68
N TYR A 62 12.90 -19.76 4.00
CA TYR A 62 14.10 -19.09 4.45
C TYR A 62 13.81 -18.09 5.57
N CYS A 63 12.67 -17.42 5.57
CA CYS A 63 12.19 -16.64 6.73
C CYS A 63 12.08 -17.54 7.97
N ASP A 64 11.52 -18.74 7.86
CA ASP A 64 11.38 -19.68 8.98
C ASP A 64 12.75 -20.11 9.54
N LYS A 65 13.78 -20.25 8.68
CA LYS A 65 15.14 -20.53 9.16
C LYS A 65 15.74 -19.34 9.93
N VAL A 66 15.53 -18.12 9.44
CA VAL A 66 15.94 -16.90 10.16
C VAL A 66 15.24 -16.84 11.52
N LEU A 67 13.91 -17.00 11.54
CA LEU A 67 13.09 -16.91 12.76
C LEU A 67 13.35 -18.03 13.77
N LYS A 68 13.94 -19.15 13.35
CA LYS A 68 14.45 -20.18 14.29
C LYS A 68 15.71 -19.74 15.02
N ILE A 69 16.51 -18.86 14.40
CA ILE A 69 17.75 -18.32 15.00
C ILE A 69 17.42 -17.08 15.83
N ASP A 70 16.65 -16.16 15.25
CA ASP A 70 16.13 -14.95 15.89
C ASP A 70 14.63 -14.83 15.63
N SER A 71 13.82 -15.24 16.61
CA SER A 71 12.35 -15.21 16.52
C SER A 71 11.75 -13.82 16.37
N GLY A 72 12.52 -12.78 16.65
CA GLY A 72 12.14 -11.38 16.57
C GLY A 72 12.74 -10.64 15.38
N ASP A 73 13.37 -11.33 14.42
CA ASP A 73 13.95 -10.70 13.25
C ASP A 73 12.85 -10.01 12.41
N GLU A 74 12.88 -8.68 12.43
CA GLU A 74 11.87 -7.84 11.79
C GLU A 74 11.85 -8.04 10.27
N HIS A 75 13.02 -8.17 9.67
CA HIS A 75 13.15 -8.33 8.22
C HIS A 75 12.53 -9.66 7.75
N ALA A 76 12.80 -10.76 8.48
CA ALA A 76 12.21 -12.05 8.17
C ALA A 76 10.69 -12.08 8.40
N LEU A 77 10.20 -11.42 9.47
CA LEU A 77 8.76 -11.28 9.73
C LEU A 77 8.06 -10.50 8.62
N LYS A 78 8.62 -9.36 8.20
CA LYS A 78 8.07 -8.55 7.10
C LYS A 78 8.11 -9.32 5.77
N ASN A 79 9.22 -9.96 5.44
CA ASN A 79 9.32 -10.78 4.23
C ASN A 79 8.31 -11.92 4.23
N LYS A 80 8.12 -12.59 5.37
CA LYS A 80 7.14 -13.67 5.52
C LYS A 80 5.71 -13.15 5.36
N MET A 81 5.39 -12.00 5.93
CA MET A 81 4.12 -11.31 5.79
C MET A 81 3.82 -11.01 4.32
N TYR A 82 4.75 -10.41 3.59
CA TYR A 82 4.59 -10.11 2.16
C TYR A 82 4.47 -11.39 1.29
N ALA A 83 5.21 -12.45 1.63
CA ALA A 83 5.09 -13.71 0.92
C ALA A 83 3.70 -14.34 1.13
N TYR A 84 3.16 -14.32 2.35
CA TYR A 84 1.81 -14.79 2.63
C TYR A 84 0.74 -13.91 1.96
N GLU A 85 0.92 -12.59 1.90
CA GLU A 85 0.02 -11.68 1.19
C GLU A 85 -0.08 -12.07 -0.29
N ARG A 86 1.06 -12.31 -0.96
CA ARG A 86 1.08 -12.75 -2.36
C ARG A 86 0.47 -14.14 -2.58
N LEU A 87 0.46 -14.99 -1.57
CA LEU A 87 -0.18 -16.31 -1.58
C LEU A 87 -1.64 -16.24 -1.11
N GLU A 88 -2.18 -15.06 -0.83
CA GLU A 88 -3.53 -14.81 -0.30
C GLU A 88 -3.83 -15.59 1.00
N LYS A 89 -2.79 -15.94 1.78
CA LYS A 89 -2.91 -16.62 3.07
C LYS A 89 -3.16 -15.61 4.19
N HIS A 90 -4.36 -15.03 4.22
CA HIS A 90 -4.69 -13.87 5.05
C HIS A 90 -4.55 -14.11 6.55
N ASP A 91 -4.92 -15.29 7.07
CA ASP A 91 -4.72 -15.63 8.50
C ASP A 91 -3.24 -15.65 8.89
N ASN A 92 -2.38 -16.12 7.98
CA ASN A 92 -0.93 -16.09 8.20
C ASN A 92 -0.37 -14.66 8.14
N VAL A 93 -0.91 -13.81 7.27
CA VAL A 93 -0.58 -12.37 7.25
C VAL A 93 -0.92 -11.73 8.59
N LEU A 94 -2.15 -11.95 9.10
CA LEU A 94 -2.57 -11.42 10.41
C LEU A 94 -1.64 -11.88 11.54
N SER A 95 -1.26 -13.16 11.56
CA SER A 95 -0.32 -13.68 12.56
C SER A 95 1.04 -13.00 12.50
N CYS A 96 1.58 -12.74 11.31
CA CYS A 96 2.84 -12.01 11.15
C CYS A 96 2.70 -10.55 11.63
N CYS A 97 1.59 -9.87 11.25
CA CYS A 97 1.31 -8.51 11.71
C CYS A 97 1.24 -8.44 13.24
N ASP A 98 0.56 -9.39 13.88
CA ASP A 98 0.43 -9.40 15.34
C ASP A 98 1.78 -9.54 16.05
N ILE A 99 2.69 -10.37 15.53
CA ILE A 99 4.05 -10.50 16.07
C ILE A 99 4.83 -9.19 15.89
N ILE A 100 4.77 -8.57 14.72
CA ILE A 100 5.44 -7.28 14.44
C ILE A 100 4.89 -6.21 15.37
N LEU A 101 3.57 -6.09 15.48
CA LEU A 101 2.89 -5.05 16.26
C LEU A 101 3.03 -5.24 17.76
N ALA A 102 3.25 -6.46 18.25
CA ALA A 102 3.59 -6.72 19.65
C ALA A 102 4.95 -6.08 20.04
N LYS A 103 5.89 -6.02 19.09
CA LYS A 103 7.21 -5.40 19.28
C LYS A 103 7.24 -3.93 18.86
N TYR A 104 6.54 -3.60 17.78
CA TYR A 104 6.49 -2.27 17.16
C TYR A 104 5.01 -1.83 16.96
N PRO A 105 4.33 -1.35 18.03
CA PRO A 105 2.88 -1.08 17.98
C PRO A 105 2.43 -0.05 16.96
N ASN A 106 3.35 0.80 16.49
CA ASN A 106 3.09 1.86 15.52
C ASN A 106 3.75 1.59 14.15
N ASP A 107 4.13 0.34 13.85
CA ASP A 107 4.63 0.00 12.51
C ASP A 107 3.50 0.15 11.50
N ILE A 108 3.59 1.21 10.67
CA ILE A 108 2.55 1.60 9.73
C ILE A 108 2.34 0.52 8.66
N ASP A 109 3.41 -0.10 8.17
CA ASP A 109 3.33 -1.15 7.15
C ASP A 109 2.56 -2.37 7.70
N ALA A 110 2.87 -2.79 8.92
CA ALA A 110 2.17 -3.89 9.56
C ALA A 110 0.70 -3.56 9.86
N LEU A 111 0.41 -2.32 10.31
CA LEU A 111 -0.97 -1.88 10.56
C LEU A 111 -1.79 -1.85 9.25
N VAL A 112 -1.27 -1.21 8.20
CA VAL A 112 -1.97 -1.13 6.90
C VAL A 112 -2.16 -2.53 6.31
N THR A 113 -1.14 -3.38 6.32
CA THR A 113 -1.24 -4.76 5.83
C THR A 113 -2.24 -5.57 6.64
N LYS A 114 -2.28 -5.40 7.98
CA LYS A 114 -3.30 -6.02 8.85
C LYS A 114 -4.71 -5.59 8.45
N GLY A 115 -4.93 -4.30 8.21
CA GLY A 115 -6.22 -3.78 7.74
C GLY A 115 -6.63 -4.38 6.39
N ILE A 116 -5.70 -4.49 5.45
CA ILE A 116 -5.96 -5.12 4.14
C ILE A 116 -6.34 -6.59 4.32
N ALA A 117 -5.60 -7.36 5.13
CA ALA A 117 -5.89 -8.76 5.39
C ALA A 117 -7.25 -8.95 6.07
N LEU A 118 -7.61 -8.09 7.03
CA LEU A 118 -8.95 -8.08 7.67
C LEU A 118 -10.05 -7.84 6.64
N ASN A 119 -9.87 -6.90 5.71
CA ASN A 119 -10.83 -6.68 4.62
C ASN A 119 -11.00 -7.92 3.74
N LYS A 120 -9.93 -8.62 3.43
CA LYS A 120 -9.96 -9.84 2.60
C LYS A 120 -10.72 -11.00 3.24
N ILE A 121 -10.78 -11.05 4.58
CA ILE A 121 -11.59 -12.03 5.33
C ILE A 121 -12.93 -11.46 5.80
N ALA A 122 -13.41 -10.38 5.17
CA ALA A 122 -14.68 -9.71 5.42
C ALA A 122 -14.85 -9.11 6.85
N LYS A 123 -13.76 -8.85 7.57
CA LYS A 123 -13.75 -8.14 8.86
C LYS A 123 -13.56 -6.64 8.63
N HIS A 124 -14.53 -6.02 7.96
CA HIS A 124 -14.42 -4.64 7.47
C HIS A 124 -14.40 -3.60 8.59
N GLU A 125 -15.17 -3.80 9.64
CA GLU A 125 -15.22 -2.92 10.81
C GLU A 125 -13.88 -2.91 11.55
N ASP A 126 -13.27 -4.08 11.74
CA ASP A 126 -11.94 -4.19 12.36
C ASP A 126 -10.87 -3.48 11.50
N ALA A 127 -10.96 -3.62 10.17
CA ALA A 127 -10.06 -2.93 9.25
C ALA A 127 -10.20 -1.40 9.36
N ILE A 128 -11.43 -0.88 9.45
CA ILE A 128 -11.71 0.54 9.65
C ILE A 128 -11.05 1.06 10.93
N GLU A 129 -11.14 0.32 12.05
CA GLU A 129 -10.49 0.74 13.30
C GLU A 129 -8.95 0.78 13.17
N ILE A 130 -8.35 -0.18 12.47
CA ILE A 130 -6.91 -0.14 12.19
C ILE A 130 -6.55 1.10 11.36
N TYR A 131 -7.28 1.41 10.28
CA TYR A 131 -6.99 2.59 9.46
C TYR A 131 -7.21 3.90 10.23
N LYS A 132 -8.23 3.98 11.11
CA LYS A 132 -8.41 5.13 12.01
C LYS A 132 -7.20 5.32 12.92
N ASN A 133 -6.64 4.24 13.46
CA ASN A 133 -5.45 4.30 14.30
C ASN A 133 -4.24 4.84 13.51
N VAL A 134 -4.01 4.37 12.30
CA VAL A 134 -2.96 4.91 11.42
C VAL A 134 -3.19 6.39 11.16
N LEU A 135 -4.40 6.80 10.77
CA LEU A 135 -4.74 8.19 10.42
C LEU A 135 -4.76 9.14 11.63
N LYS A 136 -4.85 8.63 12.85
CA LYS A 136 -4.68 9.42 14.08
C LYS A 136 -3.23 9.88 14.24
N ASN A 137 -2.26 9.02 13.87
CA ASN A 137 -0.84 9.30 14.00
C ASN A 137 -0.28 10.00 12.75
N ASP A 138 -0.74 9.60 11.56
CA ASP A 138 -0.40 10.21 10.27
C ASP A 138 -1.68 10.48 9.46
N PRO A 139 -2.29 11.68 9.62
CA PRO A 139 -3.53 12.06 8.92
C PRO A 139 -3.40 12.14 7.40
N SER A 140 -2.18 12.12 6.88
CA SER A 140 -1.86 12.21 5.45
C SER A 140 -1.48 10.86 4.83
N ASN A 141 -1.47 9.79 5.61
CA ASN A 141 -1.08 8.46 5.13
C ASN A 141 -1.97 8.01 3.98
N ILE A 142 -1.40 7.97 2.80
CA ILE A 142 -2.14 7.71 1.56
C ILE A 142 -2.73 6.30 1.51
N ASP A 143 -1.98 5.30 2.00
CA ASP A 143 -2.42 3.90 1.97
C ASP A 143 -3.59 3.68 2.93
N ALA A 144 -3.51 4.26 4.13
CA ALA A 144 -4.60 4.22 5.09
C ALA A 144 -5.84 4.98 4.60
N LEU A 145 -5.69 6.18 4.01
CA LEU A 145 -6.79 6.95 3.42
C LEU A 145 -7.47 6.17 2.29
N MET A 146 -6.68 5.62 1.37
CA MET A 146 -7.19 4.87 0.22
C MET A 146 -7.91 3.60 0.65
N ASN A 147 -7.31 2.79 1.53
CA ASN A 147 -7.92 1.56 1.99
C ASN A 147 -9.16 1.82 2.86
N MET A 148 -9.18 2.90 3.65
CA MET A 148 -10.38 3.35 4.36
C MET A 148 -11.52 3.66 3.37
N ALA A 149 -11.25 4.48 2.35
CA ALA A 149 -12.23 4.87 1.35
C ALA A 149 -12.79 3.66 0.58
N VAL A 150 -11.92 2.74 0.15
CA VAL A 150 -12.31 1.50 -0.55
C VAL A 150 -13.16 0.60 0.36
N THR A 151 -12.80 0.49 1.64
CA THR A 151 -13.58 -0.29 2.61
C THR A 151 -14.97 0.30 2.81
N LEU A 152 -15.07 1.62 2.94
CA LEU A 152 -16.35 2.34 3.08
C LEU A 152 -17.21 2.20 1.81
N LYS A 153 -16.60 2.29 0.62
CA LYS A 153 -17.28 2.03 -0.66
C LYS A 153 -17.86 0.61 -0.69
N PHE A 154 -17.08 -0.39 -0.28
CA PHE A 154 -17.53 -1.77 -0.22
C PHE A 154 -18.74 -1.95 0.72
N LEU A 155 -18.73 -1.26 1.85
CA LEU A 155 -19.85 -1.22 2.81
C LEU A 155 -21.02 -0.32 2.35
N LYS A 156 -20.96 0.24 1.13
CA LYS A 156 -21.93 1.17 0.56
C LYS A 156 -22.12 2.46 1.38
N LYS A 157 -21.15 2.81 2.21
CA LYS A 157 -21.07 4.09 2.93
C LYS A 157 -20.45 5.14 2.00
N PHE A 158 -21.19 5.46 0.93
CA PHE A 158 -20.65 6.22 -0.20
C PHE A 158 -20.25 7.64 0.18
N ASP A 159 -21.04 8.34 0.98
CA ASP A 159 -20.75 9.71 1.42
C ASP A 159 -19.42 9.79 2.19
N ASP A 160 -19.19 8.85 3.09
CA ASP A 160 -17.95 8.76 3.84
C ASP A 160 -16.77 8.40 2.91
N ALA A 161 -16.95 7.45 2.00
CA ALA A 161 -15.92 7.06 1.04
C ALA A 161 -15.48 8.26 0.16
N ILE A 162 -16.44 9.04 -0.33
CA ILE A 162 -16.18 10.23 -1.16
C ILE A 162 -15.37 11.28 -0.38
N GLN A 163 -15.67 11.50 0.92
CA GLN A 163 -14.90 12.43 1.76
C GLN A 163 -13.42 12.00 1.87
N TYR A 164 -13.14 10.70 2.01
CA TYR A 164 -11.77 10.21 2.03
C TYR A 164 -11.09 10.34 0.67
N TYR A 165 -11.79 10.08 -0.45
CA TYR A 165 -11.23 10.31 -1.79
C TYR A 165 -10.94 11.80 -2.02
N ASP A 166 -11.82 12.71 -1.58
CA ASP A 166 -11.56 14.15 -1.64
C ASP A 166 -10.33 14.55 -0.81
N LYS A 167 -10.20 13.99 0.39
CA LYS A 167 -9.02 14.23 1.23
C LYS A 167 -7.73 13.79 0.53
N ILE A 168 -7.75 12.62 -0.14
CA ILE A 168 -6.61 12.18 -0.95
C ILE A 168 -6.33 13.15 -2.10
N GLN A 169 -7.35 13.62 -2.82
CA GLN A 169 -7.17 14.56 -3.92
C GLN A 169 -6.55 15.90 -3.47
N VAL A 170 -6.90 16.37 -2.28
CA VAL A 170 -6.35 17.61 -1.71
C VAL A 170 -4.90 17.41 -1.26
N LEU A 171 -4.61 16.32 -0.53
CA LEU A 171 -3.28 16.07 0.04
C LEU A 171 -2.29 15.51 -0.99
N HIS A 172 -2.79 14.74 -1.95
CA HIS A 172 -2.02 13.98 -2.93
C HIS A 172 -2.62 14.12 -4.35
N PRO A 173 -2.58 15.32 -4.97
CA PRO A 173 -3.29 15.61 -6.24
C PRO A 173 -2.83 14.75 -7.42
N ASN A 174 -1.65 14.15 -7.33
CA ASN A 174 -1.11 13.27 -8.37
C ASN A 174 -1.65 11.83 -8.32
N VAL A 175 -2.44 11.48 -7.29
CA VAL A 175 -2.98 10.13 -7.10
C VAL A 175 -4.30 9.98 -7.86
N LYS A 176 -4.19 9.65 -9.15
CA LYS A 176 -5.35 9.48 -10.04
C LYS A 176 -6.33 8.39 -9.58
N ARG A 177 -5.86 7.39 -8.81
CA ARG A 177 -6.69 6.30 -8.32
C ARG A 177 -7.89 6.81 -7.50
N ALA A 178 -7.71 7.83 -6.65
CA ALA A 178 -8.80 8.40 -5.87
C ALA A 178 -9.92 8.98 -6.74
N SER A 179 -9.57 9.63 -7.86
CA SER A 179 -10.53 10.15 -8.83
C SER A 179 -11.31 9.04 -9.53
N ILE A 180 -10.62 7.95 -9.90
CA ILE A 180 -11.24 6.79 -10.56
C ILE A 180 -12.23 6.11 -9.62
N GLU A 181 -11.82 5.82 -8.38
CA GLU A 181 -12.68 5.18 -7.39
C GLU A 181 -13.91 6.06 -7.05
N LYS A 182 -13.71 7.38 -6.96
CA LYS A 182 -14.81 8.32 -6.73
C LYS A 182 -15.78 8.40 -7.94
N TYR A 183 -15.26 8.36 -9.17
CA TYR A 183 -16.07 8.23 -10.38
C TYR A 183 -16.97 6.99 -10.33
N GLU A 184 -16.42 5.84 -9.92
CA GLU A 184 -17.19 4.60 -9.80
C GLU A 184 -18.31 4.72 -8.77
N VAL A 185 -18.04 5.37 -7.61
CA VAL A 185 -19.07 5.63 -6.58
C VAL A 185 -20.23 6.46 -7.16
N PHE A 186 -19.94 7.55 -7.85
CA PHE A 186 -21.00 8.39 -8.43
C PHE A 186 -21.72 7.71 -9.58
N THR A 187 -21.05 6.83 -10.33
CA THR A 187 -21.69 6.00 -11.36
C THR A 187 -22.68 5.01 -10.72
N GLU A 188 -22.29 4.38 -9.61
CA GLU A 188 -23.18 3.48 -8.86
C GLU A 188 -24.38 4.22 -8.25
N LEU A 189 -24.19 5.49 -7.86
CA LEU A 189 -25.26 6.37 -7.38
C LEU A 189 -26.14 6.94 -8.52
N GLY A 190 -25.80 6.70 -9.79
CA GLY A 190 -26.53 7.24 -10.94
C GLY A 190 -26.35 8.75 -11.17
N SER A 191 -25.32 9.36 -10.57
CA SER A 191 -25.04 10.81 -10.61
C SER A 191 -24.06 11.15 -11.74
N ALA A 192 -24.54 11.26 -12.96
CA ALA A 192 -23.69 11.43 -14.15
C ALA A 192 -22.81 12.69 -14.10
N ASP A 193 -23.34 13.82 -13.63
CA ASP A 193 -22.57 15.07 -13.50
C ASP A 193 -21.47 14.98 -12.46
N ASP A 194 -21.75 14.37 -11.29
CA ASP A 194 -20.77 14.17 -10.25
C ASP A 194 -19.71 13.15 -10.67
N ALA A 195 -20.11 12.09 -11.41
CA ALA A 195 -19.17 11.16 -12.01
C ALA A 195 -18.24 11.85 -13.01
N PHE A 196 -18.79 12.69 -13.91
CA PHE A 196 -17.97 13.49 -14.83
C PHE A 196 -16.94 14.35 -14.07
N LEU A 197 -17.38 15.11 -13.07
CA LEU A 197 -16.50 16.00 -12.29
C LEU A 197 -15.44 15.20 -11.49
N ALA A 198 -15.82 14.06 -10.91
CA ALA A 198 -14.91 13.17 -10.22
C ALA A 198 -13.78 12.64 -11.13
N ALA A 199 -14.11 12.27 -12.37
CA ALA A 199 -13.14 11.85 -13.38
C ALA A 199 -12.12 12.97 -13.73
N GLN A 200 -12.50 14.23 -13.55
CA GLN A 200 -11.61 15.39 -13.72
C GLN A 200 -10.78 15.71 -12.47
N GLY A 201 -10.89 14.94 -11.40
CA GLY A 201 -10.20 15.19 -10.14
C GLY A 201 -10.81 16.33 -9.33
N ILE A 202 -12.07 16.66 -9.54
CA ILE A 202 -12.78 17.73 -8.85
C ILE A 202 -13.28 17.23 -7.49
N THR A 203 -13.04 17.98 -6.42
CA THR A 203 -13.58 17.68 -5.08
C THR A 203 -15.08 17.94 -5.01
N ILE A 204 -15.76 17.41 -3.97
CA ILE A 204 -17.19 17.68 -3.75
C ILE A 204 -17.47 19.19 -3.64
N GLN A 205 -16.63 19.92 -2.92
CA GLN A 205 -16.83 21.36 -2.73
C GLN A 205 -16.75 22.10 -4.07
N GLU A 206 -15.72 21.80 -4.86
CA GLU A 206 -15.57 22.40 -6.21
C GLU A 206 -16.70 21.98 -7.15
N ALA A 207 -17.18 20.72 -7.07
CA ALA A 207 -18.29 20.22 -7.86
C ALA A 207 -19.59 20.98 -7.55
N LYS A 208 -19.85 21.27 -6.26
CA LYS A 208 -20.99 22.09 -5.84
C LYS A 208 -20.93 23.48 -6.49
N GLU A 209 -19.80 24.16 -6.40
CA GLU A 209 -19.61 25.48 -7.00
C GLU A 209 -19.83 25.48 -8.52
N ILE A 210 -19.35 24.44 -9.21
CA ILE A 210 -19.53 24.29 -10.69
C ILE A 210 -21.01 24.06 -11.02
N LYS A 211 -21.72 23.23 -10.25
CA LYS A 211 -23.14 22.94 -10.46
C LYS A 211 -24.01 24.16 -10.17
N ASP A 212 -23.70 24.90 -9.12
CA ASP A 212 -24.39 26.15 -8.79
C ASP A 212 -24.20 27.20 -9.92
N GLN A 213 -22.96 27.36 -10.43
CA GLN A 213 -22.66 28.23 -11.57
C GLN A 213 -23.38 27.77 -12.87
N ALA A 214 -23.43 26.47 -13.12
CA ALA A 214 -24.16 25.90 -14.25
C ALA A 214 -25.66 26.26 -14.18
N LYS A 215 -26.27 26.09 -13.00
CA LYS A 215 -27.68 26.40 -12.75
C LYS A 215 -27.99 27.90 -12.88
N GLU A 216 -27.15 28.75 -12.31
CA GLU A 216 -27.34 30.21 -12.37
C GLU A 216 -27.29 30.78 -13.79
N ASN A 217 -26.51 30.16 -14.67
CA ASN A 217 -26.31 30.64 -16.06
C ASN A 217 -27.02 29.79 -17.11
N ASP A 218 -27.81 28.81 -16.72
CA ASP A 218 -28.50 27.87 -17.62
C ASP A 218 -27.50 27.09 -18.51
N TYR A 219 -26.38 26.67 -17.96
CA TYR A 219 -25.35 25.89 -18.63
C TYR A 219 -25.42 24.40 -18.25
N SER A 220 -24.90 23.54 -19.13
CA SER A 220 -24.54 22.19 -18.68
C SER A 220 -23.37 22.22 -17.71
N VAL A 221 -23.27 21.22 -16.83
CA VAL A 221 -22.15 21.09 -15.87
C VAL A 221 -20.81 20.99 -16.61
N GLN A 222 -20.77 20.28 -17.74
CA GLN A 222 -19.59 20.17 -18.61
C GLN A 222 -19.16 21.54 -19.16
N HIS A 223 -20.13 22.40 -19.53
CA HIS A 223 -19.82 23.73 -20.03
C HIS A 223 -19.28 24.63 -18.92
N ALA A 224 -19.94 24.66 -17.76
CA ALA A 224 -19.48 25.43 -16.60
C ALA A 224 -18.07 25.00 -16.15
N TYR A 225 -17.78 23.69 -16.13
CA TYR A 225 -16.42 23.16 -15.86
C TYR A 225 -15.41 23.66 -16.89
N SER A 226 -15.73 23.62 -18.17
CA SER A 226 -14.84 24.06 -19.24
C SER A 226 -14.50 25.55 -19.15
N LEU A 227 -15.48 26.40 -18.84
CA LEU A 227 -15.28 27.83 -18.59
C LEU A 227 -14.36 28.07 -17.38
N ARG A 228 -14.60 27.38 -16.24
CA ARG A 228 -13.77 27.49 -15.05
C ARG A 228 -12.31 27.10 -15.35
N ARG A 229 -12.09 26.02 -16.11
CA ARG A 229 -10.76 25.58 -16.52
C ARG A 229 -10.07 26.62 -17.41
N PHE A 230 -10.79 27.19 -18.38
CA PHE A 230 -10.28 28.23 -19.26
C PHE A 230 -9.81 29.47 -18.48
N TYR A 231 -10.61 29.97 -17.53
CA TYR A 231 -10.23 31.11 -16.70
C TYR A 231 -9.09 30.82 -15.73
N LYS A 232 -8.99 29.60 -15.21
CA LYS A 232 -7.81 29.21 -14.39
C LYS A 232 -6.52 29.22 -15.20
N LEU A 233 -6.55 28.82 -16.48
CA LEU A 233 -5.36 28.81 -17.35
C LEU A 233 -4.90 30.20 -17.76
N GLN A 234 -5.78 31.21 -17.77
CA GLN A 234 -5.42 32.61 -18.08
C GLN A 234 -4.80 33.36 -16.88
N LYS A 235 -4.93 32.84 -15.67
CA LYS A 235 -4.41 33.47 -14.44
C LYS A 235 -3.04 32.96 -14.01
N ASN A 236 -2.52 31.93 -14.67
CA ASN A 236 -1.18 31.36 -14.48
C ASN A 236 -0.28 31.70 -15.69
#